data_1f24eac4fb307da0fa34edcdd658f0fc
#
_entry.id   1f24eac4fb307da0fa34edcdd658f0fc
#
_cell.length_a   1.000
_cell.length_b   1.000
_cell.length_c   1.000
_cell.angle_alpha   90.00
_cell.angle_beta   90.00
_cell.angle_gamma   90.00
#
_symmetry.space_group_name_H-M   'P 1'
#
loop_
_entity.id
_entity.type
_entity.pdbx_description
1 polymer ?
#
loop_
_entity_poly.entity_id
_entity_poly.type
_entity_poly.pdbx_seq_one_letter_code
_entity_poly.pdbx_strand_id
1 'polypeptide(L)'
;LTNLERLHQVRAEWPELIKILDRIADAEPQRMVELHLRVGAIYDDNLRQEEPAIERFEEVLSMQPDNLEALERLEVLYVDRDDWEKLIDVFERSVDAHKEVDQRIDLALKIATIQREVFKDNDSAADWYNRILTMAPGHSETIGLLEGVYTETEQWEDLVYLLERKHGW
;
A
#
# COMPACT_ATOMS: atom_id res chain seq x y z
N LEU A 1 -8.55 10.86 -25.34
CA LEU A 1 -8.15 12.25 -25.12
C LEU A 1 -8.91 13.15 -26.07
N THR A 2 -9.57 14.20 -25.54
CA THR A 2 -10.11 15.27 -26.41
C THR A 2 -8.97 16.06 -27.05
N ASN A 3 -9.25 16.76 -28.17
CA ASN A 3 -8.25 17.61 -28.81
C ASN A 3 -7.71 18.71 -27.86
N LEU A 4 -8.54 19.17 -26.93
CA LEU A 4 -8.20 20.21 -25.98
C LEU A 4 -7.24 19.68 -24.89
N GLU A 5 -7.50 18.49 -24.34
CA GLU A 5 -6.60 17.80 -23.39
C GLU A 5 -5.20 17.62 -24.00
N ARG A 6 -5.14 17.13 -25.25
CA ARG A 6 -3.87 16.92 -25.93
C ARG A 6 -3.12 18.23 -26.17
N LEU A 7 -3.83 19.33 -26.45
CA LEU A 7 -3.21 20.65 -26.65
C LEU A 7 -2.57 21.18 -25.34
N HIS A 8 -3.27 21.08 -24.21
CA HIS A 8 -2.75 21.53 -22.91
C HIS A 8 -1.58 20.67 -22.44
N GLN A 9 -1.62 19.37 -22.68
CA GLN A 9 -0.51 18.47 -22.37
C GLN A 9 0.77 18.82 -23.16
N VAL A 10 0.64 19.15 -24.46
CA VAL A 10 1.78 19.54 -25.30
C VAL A 10 2.38 20.87 -24.87
N ARG A 11 1.55 21.79 -24.35
CA ARG A 11 2.01 23.10 -23.87
C ARG A 11 2.45 23.10 -22.40
N ALA A 12 2.34 21.95 -21.71
CA ALA A 12 2.57 21.81 -20.26
C ALA A 12 1.68 22.77 -19.43
N GLU A 13 0.47 23.05 -19.89
CA GLU A 13 -0.55 23.85 -19.19
C GLU A 13 -1.38 22.92 -18.26
N TRP A 14 -0.69 22.31 -17.30
CA TRP A 14 -1.25 21.28 -16.42
C TRP A 14 -2.46 21.75 -15.59
N PRO A 15 -2.47 22.96 -15.00
CA PRO A 15 -3.63 23.42 -14.23
C PRO A 15 -4.91 23.52 -15.07
N GLU A 16 -4.82 23.95 -16.31
CA GLU A 16 -5.95 24.02 -17.25
C GLU A 16 -6.41 22.64 -17.66
N LEU A 17 -5.48 21.71 -17.88
CA LEU A 17 -5.80 20.32 -18.17
C LEU A 17 -6.54 19.65 -16.99
N ILE A 18 -6.08 19.85 -15.76
CA ILE A 18 -6.74 19.32 -14.55
C ILE A 18 -8.19 19.80 -14.50
N LYS A 19 -8.45 21.11 -14.67
CA LYS A 19 -9.82 21.65 -14.69
C LYS A 19 -10.73 21.01 -15.74
N ILE A 20 -10.16 20.65 -16.90
CA ILE A 20 -10.91 19.98 -17.96
C ILE A 20 -11.21 18.53 -17.54
N LEU A 21 -10.21 17.82 -17.00
CA LEU A 21 -10.38 16.44 -16.55
C LEU A 21 -11.42 16.35 -15.41
N ASP A 22 -11.40 17.28 -14.45
CA ASP A 22 -12.39 17.34 -13.36
C ASP A 22 -13.81 17.55 -13.90
N ARG A 23 -13.99 18.47 -14.86
CA ARG A 23 -15.32 18.67 -15.50
C ARG A 23 -15.80 17.44 -16.27
N ILE A 24 -14.89 16.68 -16.87
CA ILE A 24 -15.25 15.44 -17.55
C ILE A 24 -15.62 14.38 -16.51
N ALA A 25 -14.90 14.28 -15.38
CA ALA A 25 -15.22 13.37 -14.30
C ALA A 25 -16.63 13.62 -13.74
N ASP A 26 -16.98 14.89 -13.52
CA ASP A 26 -18.33 15.29 -13.07
C ASP A 26 -19.43 14.93 -14.09
N ALA A 27 -19.13 15.03 -15.38
CA ALA A 27 -20.09 14.75 -16.46
C ALA A 27 -20.19 13.26 -16.81
N GLU A 28 -19.12 12.49 -16.59
CA GLU A 28 -18.99 11.08 -16.95
C GLU A 28 -18.58 10.22 -15.73
N PRO A 29 -19.50 9.94 -14.77
CA PRO A 29 -19.14 9.22 -13.53
C PRO A 29 -18.50 7.85 -13.75
N GLN A 30 -18.78 7.19 -14.87
CA GLN A 30 -18.16 5.91 -15.23
C GLN A 30 -16.65 6.01 -15.52
N ARG A 31 -16.14 7.21 -15.74
CA ARG A 31 -14.70 7.49 -15.98
C ARG A 31 -14.00 8.14 -14.79
N MET A 32 -14.70 8.36 -13.71
CA MET A 32 -14.20 9.12 -12.55
C MET A 32 -12.89 8.54 -12.02
N VAL A 33 -12.80 7.21 -11.82
CA VAL A 33 -11.59 6.54 -11.35
C VAL A 33 -10.40 6.78 -12.31
N GLU A 34 -10.59 6.55 -13.62
CA GLU A 34 -9.57 6.80 -14.66
C GLU A 34 -9.06 8.25 -14.61
N LEU A 35 -9.99 9.20 -14.50
CA LEU A 35 -9.67 10.61 -14.54
C LEU A 35 -8.98 11.09 -13.26
N HIS A 36 -9.41 10.60 -12.08
CA HIS A 36 -8.73 10.90 -10.81
C HIS A 36 -7.32 10.33 -10.77
N LEU A 37 -7.08 9.09 -11.22
CA LEU A 37 -5.74 8.53 -11.38
C LEU A 37 -4.86 9.43 -12.24
N ARG A 38 -5.39 9.88 -13.36
CA ARG A 38 -4.67 10.76 -14.29
C ARG A 38 -4.37 12.13 -13.68
N VAL A 39 -5.32 12.73 -12.97
CA VAL A 39 -5.12 14.01 -12.28
C VAL A 39 -4.08 13.86 -11.17
N GLY A 40 -4.17 12.79 -10.37
CA GLY A 40 -3.17 12.46 -9.36
C GLY A 40 -1.76 12.34 -9.95
N ALA A 41 -1.62 11.61 -11.06
CA ALA A 41 -0.34 11.48 -11.75
C ALA A 41 0.19 12.83 -12.31
N ILE A 42 -0.67 13.74 -12.76
CA ILE A 42 -0.26 15.08 -13.17
C ILE A 42 0.29 15.88 -11.98
N TYR A 43 -0.38 15.83 -10.84
CA TYR A 43 0.10 16.51 -9.63
C TYR A 43 1.45 15.95 -9.18
N ASP A 44 1.62 14.64 -9.15
CA ASP A 44 2.85 13.98 -8.73
C ASP A 44 3.99 14.16 -9.73
N ASP A 45 3.82 13.69 -10.96
CA ASP A 45 4.90 13.58 -11.96
C ASP A 45 5.28 14.94 -12.58
N ASN A 46 4.29 15.83 -12.80
CA ASN A 46 4.49 17.05 -13.58
C ASN A 46 4.56 18.31 -12.73
N LEU A 47 3.74 18.41 -11.69
CA LEU A 47 3.67 19.60 -10.83
C LEU A 47 4.48 19.46 -9.54
N ARG A 48 4.88 18.24 -9.17
CA ARG A 48 5.57 17.92 -7.91
C ARG A 48 4.80 18.43 -6.70
N GLN A 49 3.49 18.22 -6.72
CA GLN A 49 2.55 18.60 -5.68
C GLN A 49 1.99 17.34 -5.03
N GLU A 50 2.67 16.84 -4.00
CA GLU A 50 2.36 15.57 -3.35
C GLU A 50 0.97 15.57 -2.71
N GLU A 51 0.61 16.61 -1.96
CA GLU A 51 -0.66 16.71 -1.23
C GLU A 51 -1.88 16.55 -2.16
N PRO A 52 -2.01 17.34 -3.25
CA PRO A 52 -3.09 17.14 -4.21
C PRO A 52 -3.04 15.78 -4.92
N ALA A 53 -1.84 15.19 -5.12
CA ALA A 53 -1.71 13.86 -5.69
C ALA A 53 -2.30 12.80 -4.74
N ILE A 54 -1.92 12.86 -3.46
CA ILE A 54 -2.45 11.97 -2.40
C ILE A 54 -3.97 12.06 -2.35
N GLU A 55 -4.54 13.28 -2.29
CA GLU A 55 -5.98 13.47 -2.26
C GLU A 55 -6.68 12.75 -3.43
N ARG A 56 -6.13 12.86 -4.66
CA ARG A 56 -6.71 12.20 -5.82
C ARG A 56 -6.63 10.68 -5.76
N PHE A 57 -5.51 10.12 -5.30
CA PHE A 57 -5.37 8.67 -5.18
C PHE A 57 -6.23 8.12 -4.03
N GLU A 58 -6.39 8.84 -2.93
CA GLU A 58 -7.33 8.48 -1.85
C GLU A 58 -8.79 8.52 -2.32
N GLU A 59 -9.18 9.49 -3.16
CA GLU A 59 -10.48 9.52 -3.80
C GLU A 59 -10.71 8.28 -4.68
N VAL A 60 -9.69 7.82 -5.42
CA VAL A 60 -9.77 6.55 -6.16
C VAL A 60 -10.01 5.38 -5.23
N LEU A 61 -9.25 5.28 -4.12
CA LEU A 61 -9.42 4.18 -3.15
C LEU A 61 -10.75 4.22 -2.40
N SER A 62 -11.39 5.39 -2.29
CA SER A 62 -12.75 5.50 -1.75
C SER A 62 -13.79 4.84 -2.65
N MET A 63 -13.56 4.82 -3.97
CA MET A 63 -14.42 4.23 -4.99
C MET A 63 -14.04 2.79 -5.32
N GLN A 64 -12.75 2.50 -5.35
CA GLN A 64 -12.17 1.19 -5.64
C GLN A 64 -11.05 0.88 -4.64
N PRO A 65 -11.35 0.29 -3.47
CA PRO A 65 -10.38 0.05 -2.40
C PRO A 65 -9.20 -0.85 -2.79
N ASP A 66 -9.38 -1.67 -3.83
CA ASP A 66 -8.41 -2.61 -4.38
C ASP A 66 -7.71 -2.11 -5.65
N ASN A 67 -7.77 -0.81 -5.93
CA ASN A 67 -7.12 -0.23 -7.12
C ASN A 67 -5.60 -0.21 -6.93
N LEU A 68 -4.92 -1.18 -7.56
CA LEU A 68 -3.47 -1.37 -7.41
C LEU A 68 -2.65 -0.15 -7.85
N GLU A 69 -3.06 0.56 -8.91
CA GLU A 69 -2.34 1.75 -9.37
C GLU A 69 -2.34 2.88 -8.32
N ALA A 70 -3.49 3.12 -7.69
CA ALA A 70 -3.59 4.11 -6.62
C ALA A 70 -2.79 3.70 -5.38
N LEU A 71 -2.84 2.41 -5.01
CA LEU A 71 -2.06 1.86 -3.89
C LEU A 71 -0.55 2.00 -4.11
N GLU A 72 -0.05 1.64 -5.31
CA GLU A 72 1.37 1.77 -5.66
C GLU A 72 1.85 3.24 -5.63
N ARG A 73 1.02 4.17 -6.11
CA ARG A 73 1.37 5.61 -6.07
C ARG A 73 1.40 6.15 -4.64
N LEU A 74 0.43 5.77 -3.80
CA LEU A 74 0.39 6.18 -2.40
C LEU A 74 1.54 5.55 -1.58
N GLU A 75 1.95 4.30 -1.87
CA GLU A 75 3.13 3.68 -1.26
C GLU A 75 4.35 4.60 -1.40
N VAL A 76 4.66 5.05 -2.63
CA VAL A 76 5.80 5.92 -2.88
C VAL A 76 5.67 7.25 -2.14
N LEU A 77 4.51 7.90 -2.23
CA LEU A 77 4.28 9.21 -1.62
C LEU A 77 4.37 9.16 -0.08
N TYR A 78 3.85 8.10 0.56
CA TYR A 78 3.93 7.96 2.02
C TYR A 78 5.31 7.53 2.50
N VAL A 79 6.08 6.77 1.70
CA VAL A 79 7.50 6.48 2.00
C VAL A 79 8.32 7.76 1.98
N ASP A 80 8.16 8.62 0.95
CA ASP A 80 8.91 9.87 0.82
C ASP A 80 8.62 10.87 1.96
N ARG A 81 7.47 10.72 2.62
CA ARG A 81 7.01 11.57 3.74
C ARG A 81 7.25 10.98 5.12
N ASP A 82 7.79 9.77 5.20
CA ASP A 82 7.89 9.01 6.45
C ASP A 82 6.53 8.86 7.18
N ASP A 83 5.41 8.84 6.43
CA ASP A 83 4.05 8.66 6.98
C ASP A 83 3.74 7.18 7.15
N TRP A 84 4.35 6.59 8.16
CA TRP A 84 4.33 5.15 8.40
C TRP A 84 2.94 4.60 8.72
N GLU A 85 2.08 5.37 9.39
CA GLU A 85 0.69 4.95 9.70
C GLU A 85 -0.12 4.79 8.42
N LYS A 86 -0.04 5.78 7.52
CA LYS A 86 -0.71 5.74 6.23
C LYS A 86 -0.14 4.67 5.30
N LEU A 87 1.16 4.46 5.36
CA LEU A 87 1.84 3.42 4.59
C LEU A 87 1.38 2.03 5.00
N ILE A 88 1.18 1.76 6.30
CA ILE A 88 0.61 0.49 6.76
C ILE A 88 -0.80 0.29 6.21
N ASP A 89 -1.68 1.30 6.28
CA ASP A 89 -3.03 1.20 5.71
C ASP A 89 -3.01 0.86 4.21
N VAL A 90 -2.10 1.48 3.45
CA VAL A 90 -1.90 1.18 2.02
C VAL A 90 -1.42 -0.28 1.82
N PHE A 91 -0.46 -0.74 2.63
CA PHE A 91 0.02 -2.12 2.52
C PHE A 91 -1.05 -3.14 2.91
N GLU A 92 -1.86 -2.89 3.95
CA GLU A 92 -2.97 -3.76 4.35
C GLU A 92 -3.97 -3.94 3.20
N ARG A 93 -4.39 -2.84 2.57
CA ARG A 93 -5.25 -2.87 1.39
C ARG A 93 -4.58 -3.59 0.22
N SER A 94 -3.28 -3.39 0.03
CA SER A 94 -2.51 -4.07 -1.03
C SER A 94 -2.43 -5.58 -0.79
N VAL A 95 -2.25 -6.05 0.46
CA VAL A 95 -2.29 -7.49 0.81
C VAL A 95 -3.62 -8.11 0.40
N ASP A 96 -4.73 -7.39 0.59
CA ASP A 96 -6.06 -7.89 0.26
C ASP A 96 -6.35 -7.81 -1.25
N ALA A 97 -5.79 -6.83 -1.96
CA ALA A 97 -5.96 -6.62 -3.41
C ALA A 97 -5.16 -7.64 -4.26
N HIS A 98 -3.99 -8.07 -3.78
CA HIS A 98 -3.14 -8.99 -4.52
C HIS A 98 -3.65 -10.43 -4.45
N LYS A 99 -3.54 -11.17 -5.58
CA LYS A 99 -3.93 -12.58 -5.67
C LYS A 99 -2.77 -13.54 -5.40
N GLU A 100 -1.57 -13.14 -5.78
CA GLU A 100 -0.36 -13.94 -5.65
C GLU A 100 0.12 -13.98 -4.20
N VAL A 101 0.30 -15.18 -3.66
CA VAL A 101 0.68 -15.40 -2.27
C VAL A 101 2.03 -14.75 -1.95
N ASP A 102 2.99 -14.84 -2.86
CA ASP A 102 4.33 -14.27 -2.65
C ASP A 102 4.28 -12.75 -2.50
N GLN A 103 3.50 -12.04 -3.33
CA GLN A 103 3.32 -10.59 -3.20
C GLN A 103 2.65 -10.20 -1.87
N ARG A 104 1.67 -10.98 -1.43
CA ARG A 104 1.00 -10.79 -0.14
C ARG A 104 1.95 -10.99 1.03
N ILE A 105 2.85 -11.97 0.94
CA ILE A 105 3.89 -12.22 1.95
C ILE A 105 4.87 -11.06 2.00
N ASP A 106 5.38 -10.59 0.86
CA ASP A 106 6.30 -9.46 0.81
C ASP A 106 5.72 -8.20 1.44
N LEU A 107 4.45 -7.89 1.15
CA LEU A 107 3.74 -6.76 1.75
C LEU A 107 3.54 -6.94 3.27
N ALA A 108 3.14 -8.13 3.70
CA ALA A 108 2.97 -8.44 5.11
C ALA A 108 4.28 -8.37 5.90
N LEU A 109 5.41 -8.76 5.29
CA LEU A 109 6.75 -8.59 5.87
C LEU A 109 7.12 -7.10 6.01
N LYS A 110 6.79 -6.26 5.03
CA LYS A 110 6.99 -4.81 5.11
C LYS A 110 6.22 -4.21 6.29
N ILE A 111 4.95 -4.59 6.47
CA ILE A 111 4.13 -4.13 7.60
C ILE A 111 4.75 -4.57 8.93
N ALA A 112 5.07 -5.87 9.08
CA ALA A 112 5.68 -6.39 10.30
C ALA A 112 7.01 -5.68 10.63
N THR A 113 7.81 -5.36 9.60
CA THR A 113 9.06 -4.61 9.77
C THR A 113 8.80 -3.19 10.28
N ILE A 114 7.82 -2.47 9.74
CA ILE A 114 7.47 -1.12 10.20
C ILE A 114 6.96 -1.18 11.64
N GLN A 115 6.08 -2.12 11.97
CA GLN A 115 5.58 -2.30 13.34
C GLN A 115 6.73 -2.52 14.33
N ARG A 116 7.66 -3.42 13.99
CA ARG A 116 8.78 -3.75 14.86
C ARG A 116 9.82 -2.63 14.96
N GLU A 117 10.26 -2.08 13.82
CA GLU A 117 11.43 -1.19 13.78
C GLU A 117 11.07 0.28 14.02
N VAL A 118 9.90 0.72 13.55
CA VAL A 118 9.46 2.11 13.67
C VAL A 118 8.63 2.30 14.95
N PHE A 119 7.56 1.52 15.09
CA PHE A 119 6.64 1.65 16.23
C PHE A 119 7.11 0.89 17.47
N LYS A 120 8.10 -0.01 17.37
CA LYS A 120 8.58 -0.89 18.44
C LYS A 120 7.46 -1.78 19.01
N ASP A 121 6.47 -2.08 18.19
CA ASP A 121 5.32 -2.92 18.50
C ASP A 121 5.59 -4.35 18.04
N ASN A 122 6.17 -5.14 18.96
CA ASN A 122 6.48 -6.54 18.71
C ASN A 122 5.22 -7.42 18.64
N ASP A 123 4.15 -7.06 19.32
CA ASP A 123 2.91 -7.84 19.31
C ASP A 123 2.23 -7.72 17.93
N SER A 124 2.06 -6.51 17.42
CA SER A 124 1.55 -6.29 16.06
C SER A 124 2.45 -6.94 14.99
N ALA A 125 3.76 -6.90 15.16
CA ALA A 125 4.68 -7.58 14.23
C ALA A 125 4.49 -9.11 14.27
N ALA A 126 4.33 -9.71 15.48
CA ALA A 126 4.06 -11.14 15.63
C ALA A 126 2.73 -11.54 14.97
N ASP A 127 1.69 -10.73 15.10
CA ASP A 127 0.40 -10.97 14.45
C ASP A 127 0.55 -11.04 12.91
N TRP A 128 1.33 -10.13 12.32
CA TRP A 128 1.60 -10.16 10.89
C TRP A 128 2.43 -11.38 10.48
N TYR A 129 3.44 -11.77 11.24
CA TYR A 129 4.19 -13.01 10.98
C TYR A 129 3.29 -14.25 11.06
N ASN A 130 2.39 -14.33 12.04
CA ASN A 130 1.41 -15.41 12.14
C ASN A 130 0.44 -15.43 10.95
N ARG A 131 0.03 -14.26 10.45
CA ARG A 131 -0.79 -14.14 9.23
C ARG A 131 -0.04 -14.68 8.01
N ILE A 132 1.27 -14.41 7.87
CA ILE A 132 2.10 -15.01 6.81
C ILE A 132 2.15 -16.53 6.95
N LEU A 133 2.36 -17.07 8.15
CA LEU A 133 2.39 -18.52 8.37
C LEU A 133 1.03 -19.20 8.18
N THR A 134 -0.06 -18.45 8.16
CA THR A 134 -1.37 -18.95 7.73
C THR A 134 -1.45 -19.11 6.21
N MET A 135 -0.82 -18.20 5.45
CA MET A 135 -0.75 -18.26 3.99
C MET A 135 0.31 -19.25 3.49
N ALA A 136 1.45 -19.29 4.18
CA ALA A 136 2.60 -20.14 3.84
C ALA A 136 3.21 -20.76 5.12
N PRO A 137 2.69 -21.89 5.61
CA PRO A 137 3.09 -22.47 6.89
C PRO A 137 4.58 -22.78 7.04
N GLY A 138 5.25 -23.16 5.95
CA GLY A 138 6.69 -23.47 5.94
C GLY A 138 7.61 -22.31 5.60
N HIS A 139 7.14 -21.05 5.64
CA HIS A 139 7.96 -19.89 5.27
C HIS A 139 9.10 -19.66 6.29
N SER A 140 10.29 -20.17 5.96
CA SER A 140 11.42 -20.28 6.89
C SER A 140 11.91 -18.93 7.46
N GLU A 141 11.90 -17.88 6.65
CA GLU A 141 12.28 -16.53 7.06
C GLU A 141 11.33 -16.02 8.16
N THR A 142 10.01 -16.12 7.92
CA THR A 142 9.00 -15.67 8.89
C THR A 142 9.06 -16.46 10.20
N ILE A 143 9.31 -17.78 10.12
CA ILE A 143 9.50 -18.61 11.31
C ILE A 143 10.68 -18.07 12.15
N GLY A 144 11.83 -17.79 11.52
CA GLY A 144 12.99 -17.27 12.20
C GLY A 144 12.75 -15.89 12.83
N LEU A 145 12.02 -15.00 12.12
CA LEU A 145 11.66 -13.67 12.64
C LEU A 145 10.74 -13.77 13.85
N LEU A 146 9.75 -14.65 13.80
CA LEU A 146 8.80 -14.86 14.88
C LEU A 146 9.44 -15.54 16.09
N GLU A 147 10.36 -16.50 15.89
CA GLU A 147 11.19 -17.09 16.95
C GLU A 147 11.98 -15.98 17.67
N GLY A 148 12.55 -15.03 16.91
CA GLY A 148 13.25 -13.88 17.48
C GLY A 148 12.35 -13.00 18.34
N VAL A 149 11.17 -12.64 17.82
CA VAL A 149 10.20 -11.81 18.55
C VAL A 149 9.77 -12.49 19.86
N TYR A 150 9.34 -13.74 19.81
CA TYR A 150 8.89 -14.45 21.02
C TYR A 150 10.01 -14.65 22.06
N THR A 151 11.26 -14.77 21.59
CA THR A 151 12.41 -14.84 22.50
C THR A 151 12.68 -13.50 23.16
N GLU A 152 12.67 -12.39 22.39
CA GLU A 152 12.91 -11.02 22.88
C GLU A 152 11.82 -10.55 23.86
N THR A 153 10.59 -10.99 23.65
CA THR A 153 9.41 -10.61 24.46
C THR A 153 9.10 -11.63 25.57
N GLU A 154 9.94 -12.67 25.74
CA GLU A 154 9.77 -13.74 26.71
C GLU A 154 8.42 -14.50 26.58
N GLN A 155 7.84 -14.57 25.37
CA GLN A 155 6.60 -15.27 25.07
C GLN A 155 6.88 -16.78 24.87
N TRP A 156 7.25 -17.47 25.94
CA TRP A 156 7.75 -18.84 25.89
C TRP A 156 6.71 -19.87 25.43
N GLU A 157 5.44 -19.68 25.75
CA GLU A 157 4.35 -20.58 25.34
C GLU A 157 4.15 -20.53 23.83
N ASP A 158 4.14 -19.33 23.25
CA ASP A 158 4.00 -19.12 21.80
C ASP A 158 5.22 -19.63 21.04
N LEU A 159 6.42 -19.44 21.61
CA LEU A 159 7.65 -19.98 21.04
C LEU A 159 7.62 -21.53 20.99
N VAL A 160 7.23 -22.19 22.07
CA VAL A 160 7.10 -23.66 22.09
C VAL A 160 6.09 -24.13 21.04
N TYR A 161 4.92 -23.50 20.99
CA TYR A 161 3.89 -23.81 19.98
C TYR A 161 4.40 -23.65 18.55
N LEU A 162 5.14 -22.59 18.27
CA LEU A 162 5.75 -22.36 16.95
C LEU A 162 6.75 -23.46 16.58
N LEU A 163 7.62 -23.84 17.52
CA LEU A 163 8.64 -24.88 17.32
C LEU A 163 8.04 -26.28 17.11
N GLU A 164 6.98 -26.60 17.84
CA GLU A 164 6.24 -27.86 17.63
C GLU A 164 5.62 -27.92 16.23
N ARG A 165 5.02 -26.85 15.76
CA ARG A 165 4.48 -26.76 14.40
C ARG A 165 5.56 -26.84 13.33
N LYS A 166 6.73 -26.24 13.55
CA LYS A 166 7.86 -26.26 12.63
C LYS A 166 8.31 -27.69 12.30
N HIS A 167 8.24 -28.61 13.26
CA HIS A 167 8.59 -30.03 13.04
C HIS A 167 7.54 -30.80 12.22
N GLY A 168 6.35 -30.26 12.03
CA GLY A 168 5.26 -30.86 11.26
C GLY A 168 5.15 -30.33 9.82
N TRP A 169 5.90 -29.33 9.46
CA TRP A 169 5.99 -28.74 8.12
C TRP A 169 7.24 -29.28 7.42
#